data_1b7bec36731ad06fee36308d81c6e17c
#
_entry.id   1b7bec36731ad06fee36308d81c6e17c
#
_cell.length_a   1.000
_cell.length_b   1.000
_cell.length_c   1.000
_cell.angle_alpha   90.00
_cell.angle_beta   90.00
_cell.angle_gamma   90.00
#
_symmetry.space_group_name_H-M   'P 1'
#
loop_
_entity.id
_entity.type
_entity.pdbx_description
1 polymer ?
#
loop_
_entity_poly.entity_id
_entity_poly.type
_entity_poly.pdbx_seq_one_letter_code
_entity_poly.pdbx_strand_id
1 'polypeptide(L)'
;MSRLGLGSWRTFERISRDEGVAVLRAAHEAGLTFLDDARYDDETGGAPIRTGYSEVVFGELFRAAGWPREQAVVANKLWWEFWPEQTPDQELDASLGRMGFDDVDLIYTAPPPDGLDVAEAVERIVALIEAGKARAWGVLNWSAAQVLEAAQIADMRGWPAPAAAQLPYSLVHRDVVEDDHLIRALAAANTGVVASYALVGGVLTGKYDAGADGRHPEALTEPRLAAAVAAGRELAALAAELNTPPAALALAFPLLNPVVASLLTGATRPEQVHANLAALTLVETLDESVAARLRSIGAPSDVETTVTAQ
;
A
#
# COMPACT_ATOMS: atom_id res chain seq x y z
N MET A 1 -3.22 2.82 14.27
CA MET A 1 -2.59 2.93 12.92
C MET A 1 -2.76 4.35 12.43
N SER A 2 -1.68 5.01 11.97
CA SER A 2 -1.72 6.37 11.43
C SER A 2 -2.42 6.43 10.06
N ARG A 3 -2.98 7.60 9.69
CA ARG A 3 -3.61 7.80 8.37
C ARG A 3 -2.62 7.79 7.20
N LEU A 4 -1.34 8.07 7.45
CA LEU A 4 -0.25 7.79 6.53
C LEU A 4 0.62 6.68 7.10
N GLY A 5 1.05 5.76 6.25
CA GLY A 5 2.01 4.71 6.54
C GLY A 5 3.24 4.83 5.65
N LEU A 6 4.32 4.18 6.07
CA LEU A 6 5.55 4.09 5.31
C LEU A 6 5.73 2.66 4.77
N GLY A 7 5.74 2.53 3.44
CA GLY A 7 5.96 1.26 2.76
C GLY A 7 7.42 1.10 2.32
N SER A 8 7.93 -0.11 2.42
CA SER A 8 9.30 -0.46 2.06
C SER A 8 9.50 -0.78 0.58
N TRP A 9 8.44 -1.15 -0.14
CA TRP A 9 8.53 -1.64 -1.50
C TRP A 9 9.34 -0.71 -2.42
N ARG A 10 10.40 -1.24 -3.02
CA ARG A 10 11.32 -0.52 -3.91
C ARG A 10 11.89 0.75 -3.28
N THR A 11 12.20 0.72 -1.99
CA THR A 11 12.60 1.90 -1.23
C THR A 11 13.94 1.68 -0.53
N PHE A 12 13.95 0.91 0.55
CA PHE A 12 15.10 0.85 1.46
C PHE A 12 16.30 0.09 0.90
N GLU A 13 16.08 -0.89 0.03
CA GLU A 13 17.14 -1.63 -0.66
C GLU A 13 17.88 -0.79 -1.70
N ARG A 14 17.37 0.40 -2.03
CA ARG A 14 17.90 1.32 -3.05
C ARG A 14 18.62 2.53 -2.49
N ILE A 15 18.69 2.68 -1.19
CA ILE A 15 19.34 3.79 -0.48
C ILE A 15 20.37 3.24 0.51
N SER A 16 21.25 4.11 0.99
CA SER A 16 22.19 3.74 2.03
C SER A 16 21.49 3.42 3.36
N ARG A 17 22.15 2.65 4.23
CA ARG A 17 21.61 2.36 5.57
C ARG A 17 21.41 3.63 6.39
N ASP A 18 22.31 4.61 6.29
CA ASP A 18 22.20 5.87 7.02
C ASP A 18 20.98 6.68 6.57
N GLU A 19 20.72 6.75 5.25
CA GLU A 19 19.52 7.38 4.70
C GLU A 19 18.25 6.65 5.16
N GLY A 20 18.24 5.32 5.13
CA GLY A 20 17.10 4.51 5.60
C GLY A 20 16.80 4.74 7.07
N VAL A 21 17.82 4.78 7.93
CA VAL A 21 17.68 5.11 9.35
C VAL A 21 17.13 6.53 9.55
N ALA A 22 17.62 7.50 8.79
CA ALA A 22 17.14 8.88 8.85
C ALA A 22 15.67 9.00 8.44
N VAL A 23 15.24 8.26 7.40
CA VAL A 23 13.83 8.19 6.98
C VAL A 23 12.93 7.61 8.07
N LEU A 24 13.34 6.49 8.69
CA LEU A 24 12.55 5.87 9.76
C LEU A 24 12.46 6.78 11.00
N ARG A 25 13.55 7.46 11.39
CA ARG A 25 13.52 8.42 12.48
C ARG A 25 12.58 9.60 12.19
N ALA A 26 12.66 10.16 10.99
CA ALA A 26 11.75 11.24 10.58
C ALA A 26 10.28 10.77 10.58
N ALA A 27 10.00 9.54 10.16
CA ALA A 27 8.65 8.98 10.22
C ALA A 27 8.15 8.83 11.67
N HIS A 28 8.99 8.32 12.57
CA HIS A 28 8.66 8.19 14.00
C HIS A 28 8.42 9.56 14.65
N GLU A 29 9.34 10.52 14.45
CA GLU A 29 9.23 11.89 14.96
C GLU A 29 8.00 12.63 14.43
N ALA A 30 7.59 12.31 13.19
CA ALA A 30 6.38 12.83 12.56
C ALA A 30 5.09 12.16 13.05
N GLY A 31 5.17 11.18 13.95
CA GLY A 31 4.01 10.47 14.50
C GLY A 31 3.38 9.43 13.58
N LEU A 32 4.08 9.00 12.52
CA LEU A 32 3.64 7.83 11.77
C LEU A 32 3.80 6.60 12.68
N THR A 33 2.80 5.74 12.66
CA THR A 33 2.85 4.49 13.42
C THR A 33 2.74 3.25 12.53
N PHE A 34 2.34 3.41 11.26
CA PHE A 34 2.09 2.31 10.34
C PHE A 34 3.26 2.11 9.38
N LEU A 35 3.83 0.89 9.41
CA LEU A 35 4.95 0.46 8.59
C LEU A 35 4.53 -0.81 7.83
N ASP A 36 4.74 -0.84 6.52
CA ASP A 36 4.39 -1.97 5.65
C ASP A 36 5.63 -2.49 4.94
N ASP A 37 5.95 -3.75 5.16
CA ASP A 37 7.01 -4.47 4.48
C ASP A 37 6.51 -5.82 3.96
N ALA A 38 7.31 -6.49 3.16
CA ALA A 38 7.03 -7.83 2.70
C ALA A 38 8.27 -8.50 2.11
N ARG A 39 8.15 -9.78 1.86
CA ARG A 39 9.08 -10.54 1.04
C ARG A 39 8.95 -10.14 -0.42
N TYR A 40 9.77 -9.17 -0.83
CA TYR A 40 9.88 -8.77 -2.23
C TYR A 40 11.10 -9.41 -2.89
N ASP A 41 11.02 -9.63 -4.21
CA ASP A 41 12.16 -10.01 -5.01
C ASP A 41 13.12 -8.84 -5.20
N ASP A 42 14.41 -9.15 -5.29
CA ASP A 42 15.43 -8.15 -5.60
C ASP A 42 15.32 -7.71 -7.06
N GLU A 43 15.06 -6.43 -7.25
CA GLU A 43 15.04 -5.79 -8.56
C GLU A 43 16.30 -4.96 -8.83
N THR A 44 17.21 -4.87 -7.86
CA THR A 44 18.47 -4.11 -8.00
C THR A 44 19.56 -4.93 -8.64
N GLY A 45 19.46 -6.26 -8.59
CA GLY A 45 20.48 -7.21 -9.02
C GLY A 45 21.69 -7.25 -8.10
N GLY A 46 21.66 -6.55 -6.97
CA GLY A 46 22.79 -6.43 -6.03
C GLY A 46 22.52 -7.02 -4.64
N ALA A 47 21.31 -7.52 -4.38
CA ALA A 47 20.99 -8.09 -3.08
C ALA A 47 21.70 -9.43 -2.85
N PRO A 48 22.14 -9.72 -1.61
CA PRO A 48 22.79 -10.98 -1.27
C PRO A 48 21.86 -12.19 -1.33
N ILE A 49 20.53 -11.97 -1.27
CA ILE A 49 19.49 -12.98 -1.46
C ILE A 49 18.46 -12.47 -2.46
N ARG A 50 17.97 -13.39 -3.31
CA ARG A 50 17.06 -13.02 -4.41
C ARG A 50 15.71 -12.51 -3.93
N THR A 51 15.18 -13.08 -2.85
CA THR A 51 13.84 -12.74 -2.33
C THR A 51 13.92 -12.49 -0.83
N GLY A 52 13.15 -11.49 -0.34
CA GLY A 52 13.05 -11.14 1.08
C GLY A 52 14.22 -10.31 1.62
N TYR A 53 15.11 -9.79 0.77
CA TYR A 53 16.16 -8.86 1.24
C TYR A 53 15.59 -7.55 1.78
N SER A 54 14.46 -7.09 1.26
CA SER A 54 13.69 -5.97 1.82
C SER A 54 13.44 -6.13 3.32
N GLU A 55 13.03 -7.31 3.75
CA GLU A 55 12.72 -7.62 5.16
C GLU A 55 13.97 -7.59 6.05
N VAL A 56 15.10 -8.10 5.55
CA VAL A 56 16.40 -8.00 6.25
C VAL A 56 16.78 -6.53 6.45
N VAL A 57 16.70 -5.76 5.37
CA VAL A 57 16.99 -4.30 5.40
C VAL A 57 16.06 -3.58 6.35
N PHE A 58 14.75 -3.80 6.23
CA PHE A 58 13.75 -3.17 7.08
C PHE A 58 14.01 -3.43 8.56
N GLY A 59 14.24 -4.70 8.95
CA GLY A 59 14.53 -5.06 10.33
C GLY A 59 15.82 -4.42 10.87
N GLU A 60 16.90 -4.36 10.06
CA GLU A 60 18.14 -3.68 10.41
C GLU A 60 17.92 -2.18 10.65
N LEU A 61 17.21 -1.50 9.73
CA LEU A 61 16.93 -0.08 9.82
C LEU A 61 16.02 0.26 10.99
N PHE A 62 14.99 -0.56 11.24
CA PHE A 62 14.07 -0.38 12.36
C PHE A 62 14.80 -0.37 13.70
N ARG A 63 15.68 -1.37 13.92
CA ARG A 63 16.52 -1.45 15.11
C ARG A 63 17.50 -0.29 15.21
N ALA A 64 18.18 0.07 14.12
CA ALA A 64 19.15 1.16 14.09
C ALA A 64 18.51 2.55 14.26
N ALA A 65 17.25 2.71 13.82
CA ALA A 65 16.49 3.93 14.08
C ALA A 65 16.14 4.11 15.57
N GLY A 66 16.14 3.01 16.34
CA GLY A 66 15.73 3.03 17.73
C GLY A 66 14.23 3.20 17.94
N TRP A 67 13.43 2.78 16.96
CA TRP A 67 11.97 2.84 17.04
C TRP A 67 11.46 1.75 18.00
N PRO A 68 10.75 2.09 19.09
CA PRO A 68 10.20 1.09 20.00
C PRO A 68 9.14 0.24 19.27
N ARG A 69 9.26 -1.09 19.35
CA ARG A 69 8.38 -2.02 18.61
C ARG A 69 6.89 -1.82 18.96
N GLU A 70 6.61 -1.53 20.21
CA GLU A 70 5.26 -1.30 20.73
C GLU A 70 4.62 0.03 20.27
N GLN A 71 5.39 0.93 19.69
CA GLN A 71 4.91 2.17 19.07
C GLN A 71 4.67 2.07 17.57
N ALA A 72 5.02 0.92 16.99
CA ALA A 72 4.82 0.66 15.57
C ALA A 72 3.70 -0.35 15.35
N VAL A 73 2.89 -0.13 14.32
CA VAL A 73 2.01 -1.11 13.70
C VAL A 73 2.72 -1.63 12.46
N VAL A 74 3.27 -2.83 12.55
CA VAL A 74 4.04 -3.44 11.45
C VAL A 74 3.15 -4.41 10.70
N ALA A 75 3.07 -4.24 9.38
CA ALA A 75 2.40 -5.17 8.49
C ALA A 75 3.39 -5.95 7.63
N ASN A 76 3.03 -7.18 7.32
CA ASN A 76 3.74 -8.04 6.35
C ASN A 76 2.73 -8.79 5.47
N LYS A 77 3.20 -9.65 4.55
CA LYS A 77 2.35 -10.29 3.53
C LYS A 77 2.63 -11.77 3.38
N LEU A 78 1.57 -12.56 3.22
CA LEU A 78 1.59 -13.94 2.75
C LEU A 78 1.26 -13.95 1.24
N TRP A 79 2.16 -14.52 0.46
CA TRP A 79 2.04 -14.55 -0.99
C TRP A 79 1.49 -15.87 -1.53
N TRP A 80 1.59 -16.98 -0.75
CA TRP A 80 1.27 -18.36 -1.14
C TRP A 80 2.12 -18.88 -2.30
N GLU A 81 3.25 -18.23 -2.61
CA GLU A 81 4.05 -18.49 -3.82
C GLU A 81 4.57 -19.93 -3.89
N PHE A 82 4.84 -20.52 -2.73
CA PHE A 82 5.38 -21.87 -2.64
C PHE A 82 4.37 -22.87 -2.05
N TRP A 83 3.09 -22.53 -2.09
CA TRP A 83 2.03 -23.46 -1.69
C TRP A 83 1.91 -24.62 -2.70
N PRO A 84 1.70 -25.89 -2.27
CA PRO A 84 1.56 -26.36 -0.88
C PRO A 84 2.87 -26.75 -0.18
N GLU A 85 4.04 -26.63 -0.82
CA GLU A 85 5.35 -27.05 -0.29
C GLU A 85 5.77 -26.22 0.93
N GLN A 86 5.36 -24.95 0.96
CA GLN A 86 5.54 -24.04 2.10
C GLN A 86 4.17 -23.65 2.67
N THR A 87 3.97 -23.93 3.96
CA THR A 87 2.75 -23.50 4.65
C THR A 87 2.81 -22.01 5.01
N PRO A 88 1.65 -21.32 5.23
CA PRO A 88 1.62 -19.94 5.70
C PRO A 88 2.43 -19.71 6.99
N ASP A 89 2.42 -20.68 7.89
CA ASP A 89 3.19 -20.65 9.13
C ASP A 89 4.70 -20.60 8.84
N GLN A 90 5.19 -21.44 7.93
CA GLN A 90 6.57 -21.45 7.51
C GLN A 90 6.96 -20.19 6.72
N GLU A 91 6.03 -19.66 5.90
CA GLU A 91 6.25 -18.42 5.15
C GLU A 91 6.41 -17.24 6.11
N LEU A 92 5.50 -17.10 7.09
CA LEU A 92 5.57 -16.04 8.08
C LEU A 92 6.78 -16.18 9.00
N ASP A 93 7.13 -17.39 9.46
CA ASP A 93 8.33 -17.62 10.27
C ASP A 93 9.60 -17.18 9.54
N ALA A 94 9.70 -17.48 8.25
CA ALA A 94 10.82 -17.04 7.45
C ALA A 94 10.88 -15.49 7.33
N SER A 95 9.74 -14.82 7.19
CA SER A 95 9.64 -13.35 7.15
C SER A 95 10.02 -12.74 8.50
N LEU A 96 9.47 -13.26 9.61
CA LEU A 96 9.80 -12.83 10.97
C LEU A 96 11.29 -13.00 11.25
N GLY A 97 11.87 -14.15 10.86
CA GLY A 97 13.31 -14.40 11.00
C GLY A 97 14.17 -13.40 10.22
N ARG A 98 13.79 -13.04 8.99
CA ARG A 98 14.50 -12.03 8.19
C ARG A 98 14.39 -10.63 8.79
N MET A 99 13.22 -10.22 9.25
CA MET A 99 13.02 -8.94 9.94
C MET A 99 13.68 -8.90 11.34
N GLY A 100 13.82 -10.05 11.99
CA GLY A 100 14.24 -10.16 13.39
C GLY A 100 13.15 -9.66 14.34
N PHE A 101 11.89 -10.02 14.06
CA PHE A 101 10.72 -9.75 14.88
C PHE A 101 10.11 -11.06 15.39
N ASP A 102 9.41 -11.02 16.52
CA ASP A 102 8.69 -12.16 17.06
C ASP A 102 7.26 -12.26 16.49
N ASP A 103 6.65 -11.12 16.17
CA ASP A 103 5.30 -10.98 15.63
C ASP A 103 5.17 -9.76 14.71
N VAL A 104 4.05 -9.74 13.93
CA VAL A 104 3.56 -8.58 13.22
C VAL A 104 2.18 -8.18 13.73
N ASP A 105 1.81 -6.90 13.58
CA ASP A 105 0.50 -6.42 13.99
C ASP A 105 -0.59 -6.77 12.96
N LEU A 106 -0.22 -6.81 11.68
CA LEU A 106 -1.14 -7.07 10.58
C LEU A 106 -0.47 -7.95 9.53
N ILE A 107 -1.09 -9.08 9.20
CA ILE A 107 -0.67 -9.91 8.08
C ILE A 107 -1.66 -9.80 6.93
N TYR A 108 -1.24 -9.26 5.80
CA TYR A 108 -2.02 -9.32 4.58
C TYR A 108 -1.84 -10.67 3.90
N THR A 109 -2.85 -11.11 3.20
CA THR A 109 -2.77 -12.32 2.37
C THR A 109 -3.18 -12.02 0.94
N ALA A 110 -2.38 -12.47 -0.02
CA ALA A 110 -2.78 -12.55 -1.43
C ALA A 110 -3.99 -13.50 -1.58
N PRO A 111 -4.72 -13.47 -2.70
CA PRO A 111 -5.80 -14.42 -2.95
C PRO A 111 -5.31 -15.87 -2.79
N PRO A 112 -6.14 -16.77 -2.24
CA PRO A 112 -5.81 -18.18 -2.16
C PRO A 112 -5.41 -18.73 -3.53
N PRO A 113 -4.35 -19.54 -3.60
CA PRO A 113 -3.91 -20.17 -4.85
C PRO A 113 -4.90 -21.25 -5.30
N ASP A 114 -4.77 -21.70 -6.55
CA ASP A 114 -5.57 -22.79 -7.09
C ASP A 114 -5.51 -24.03 -6.19
N GLY A 115 -6.65 -24.58 -5.88
CA GLY A 115 -6.79 -25.76 -5.02
C GLY A 115 -6.89 -25.48 -3.52
N LEU A 116 -6.78 -24.23 -3.10
CA LEU A 116 -7.03 -23.78 -1.73
C LEU A 116 -8.29 -22.92 -1.71
N ASP A 117 -9.35 -23.38 -1.04
CA ASP A 117 -10.57 -22.59 -0.93
C ASP A 117 -10.43 -21.48 0.14
N VAL A 118 -11.36 -20.52 0.10
CA VAL A 118 -11.34 -19.37 1.01
C VAL A 118 -11.49 -19.82 2.46
N ALA A 119 -12.28 -20.84 2.75
CA ALA A 119 -12.50 -21.32 4.10
C ALA A 119 -11.22 -21.91 4.70
N GLU A 120 -10.51 -22.74 3.95
CA GLU A 120 -9.24 -23.31 4.37
C GLU A 120 -8.16 -22.22 4.51
N ALA A 121 -8.11 -21.26 3.58
CA ALA A 121 -7.19 -20.14 3.68
C ALA A 121 -7.42 -19.31 4.96
N VAL A 122 -8.69 -18.96 5.26
CA VAL A 122 -9.04 -18.22 6.49
C VAL A 122 -8.66 -19.03 7.74
N GLU A 123 -8.93 -20.34 7.78
CA GLU A 123 -8.55 -21.20 8.91
C GLU A 123 -7.04 -21.15 9.17
N ARG A 124 -6.23 -21.25 8.10
CA ARG A 124 -4.76 -21.19 8.21
C ARG A 124 -4.24 -19.83 8.67
N ILE A 125 -4.90 -18.76 8.22
CA ILE A 125 -4.53 -17.39 8.64
C ILE A 125 -4.90 -17.16 10.11
N VAL A 126 -6.09 -17.62 10.53
CA VAL A 126 -6.52 -17.51 11.93
C VAL A 126 -5.60 -18.29 12.86
N ALA A 127 -5.08 -19.45 12.43
CA ALA A 127 -4.11 -20.21 13.20
C ALA A 127 -2.80 -19.40 13.47
N LEU A 128 -2.39 -18.50 12.58
CA LEU A 128 -1.25 -17.60 12.83
C LEU A 128 -1.54 -16.58 13.92
N ILE A 129 -2.80 -16.11 14.00
CA ILE A 129 -3.24 -15.19 15.05
C ILE A 129 -3.31 -15.93 16.40
N GLU A 130 -3.87 -17.13 16.42
CA GLU A 130 -3.94 -17.98 17.63
C GLU A 130 -2.55 -18.38 18.14
N ALA A 131 -1.58 -18.55 17.21
CA ALA A 131 -0.17 -18.78 17.56
C ALA A 131 0.56 -17.52 18.05
N GLY A 132 -0.08 -16.34 18.00
CA GLY A 132 0.51 -15.07 18.43
C GLY A 132 1.53 -14.48 17.45
N LYS A 133 1.61 -15.00 16.21
CA LYS A 133 2.53 -14.51 15.17
C LYS A 133 2.02 -13.28 14.44
N ALA A 134 0.70 -13.06 14.44
CA ALA A 134 0.04 -11.87 13.95
C ALA A 134 -1.09 -11.47 14.90
N ARG A 135 -1.42 -10.17 15.00
CA ARG A 135 -2.51 -9.68 15.86
C ARG A 135 -3.83 -9.53 15.11
N ALA A 136 -3.74 -9.23 13.82
CA ALA A 136 -4.86 -9.09 12.91
C ALA A 136 -4.45 -9.55 11.50
N TRP A 137 -5.43 -9.75 10.64
CA TRP A 137 -5.18 -10.05 9.26
C TRP A 137 -5.99 -9.15 8.32
N GLY A 138 -5.57 -9.09 7.06
CA GLY A 138 -6.22 -8.35 6.01
C GLY A 138 -6.04 -9.03 4.65
N VAL A 139 -6.67 -8.48 3.64
CA VAL A 139 -6.62 -8.99 2.27
C VAL A 139 -5.77 -8.08 1.36
N LEU A 140 -5.08 -8.67 0.40
CA LEU A 140 -4.33 -7.99 -0.63
C LEU A 140 -4.91 -8.36 -2.01
N ASN A 141 -5.58 -7.41 -2.66
CA ASN A 141 -6.16 -7.61 -4.01
C ASN A 141 -7.20 -8.76 -4.11
N TRP A 142 -7.92 -9.06 -3.06
CA TRP A 142 -9.03 -10.01 -3.12
C TRP A 142 -10.24 -9.42 -3.84
N SER A 143 -11.01 -10.27 -4.51
CA SER A 143 -12.29 -9.90 -5.10
C SER A 143 -13.36 -9.64 -4.03
N ALA A 144 -14.40 -8.88 -4.39
CA ALA A 144 -15.56 -8.65 -3.51
C ALA A 144 -16.20 -9.95 -3.00
N ALA A 145 -16.28 -10.96 -3.88
CA ALA A 145 -16.83 -12.28 -3.51
C ALA A 145 -15.98 -12.97 -2.44
N GLN A 146 -14.66 -12.98 -2.61
CA GLN A 146 -13.75 -13.59 -1.63
C GLN A 146 -13.77 -12.85 -0.28
N VAL A 147 -13.85 -11.52 -0.29
CA VAL A 147 -13.95 -10.72 0.94
C VAL A 147 -15.24 -11.05 1.70
N LEU A 148 -16.37 -11.11 1.01
CA LEU A 148 -17.66 -11.47 1.63
C LEU A 148 -17.65 -12.90 2.17
N GLU A 149 -17.14 -13.85 1.40
CA GLU A 149 -17.04 -15.24 1.83
C GLU A 149 -16.16 -15.38 3.07
N ALA A 150 -14.99 -14.74 3.09
CA ALA A 150 -14.10 -14.74 4.25
C ALA A 150 -14.75 -14.13 5.50
N ALA A 151 -15.47 -13.02 5.34
CA ALA A 151 -16.19 -12.39 6.45
C ALA A 151 -17.32 -13.28 6.98
N GLN A 152 -18.07 -13.95 6.09
CA GLN A 152 -19.14 -14.89 6.50
C GLN A 152 -18.56 -16.10 7.24
N ILE A 153 -17.44 -16.66 6.76
CA ILE A 153 -16.74 -17.78 7.43
C ILE A 153 -16.28 -17.36 8.82
N ALA A 154 -15.66 -16.17 8.91
CA ALA A 154 -15.20 -15.63 10.20
C ALA A 154 -16.35 -15.46 11.19
N ASP A 155 -17.48 -14.88 10.75
CA ASP A 155 -18.67 -14.72 11.59
C ASP A 155 -19.23 -16.07 12.06
N MET A 156 -19.43 -17.03 11.15
CA MET A 156 -19.94 -18.36 11.46
C MET A 156 -19.05 -19.14 12.44
N ARG A 157 -17.75 -18.93 12.39
CA ARG A 157 -16.76 -19.63 13.23
C ARG A 157 -16.39 -18.88 14.49
N GLY A 158 -16.84 -17.61 14.65
CA GLY A 158 -16.42 -16.72 15.73
C GLY A 158 -14.95 -16.31 15.62
N TRP A 159 -14.41 -16.27 14.41
CA TRP A 159 -13.03 -15.90 14.10
C TRP A 159 -12.91 -14.40 13.79
N PRO A 160 -11.70 -13.82 13.90
CA PRO A 160 -11.48 -12.45 13.47
C PRO A 160 -11.69 -12.32 11.95
N ALA A 161 -12.52 -11.36 11.55
CA ALA A 161 -12.72 -10.98 10.15
C ALA A 161 -11.51 -10.19 9.61
N PRO A 162 -11.35 -10.05 8.27
CA PRO A 162 -10.27 -9.24 7.71
C PRO A 162 -10.43 -7.77 8.14
N ALA A 163 -9.42 -7.24 8.83
CA ALA A 163 -9.45 -5.88 9.37
C ALA A 163 -9.14 -4.80 8.32
N ALA A 164 -8.41 -5.17 7.27
CA ALA A 164 -7.96 -4.23 6.24
C ALA A 164 -7.89 -4.88 4.85
N ALA A 165 -8.10 -4.07 3.81
CA ALA A 165 -7.85 -4.44 2.42
C ALA A 165 -6.78 -3.51 1.84
N GLN A 166 -5.60 -4.05 1.50
CA GLN A 166 -4.58 -3.28 0.81
C GLN A 166 -4.83 -3.33 -0.69
N LEU A 167 -5.07 -2.15 -1.28
CA LEU A 167 -5.48 -1.99 -2.67
C LEU A 167 -4.73 -0.85 -3.34
N PRO A 168 -4.33 -0.97 -4.62
CA PRO A 168 -3.84 0.18 -5.37
C PRO A 168 -4.96 1.21 -5.54
N TYR A 169 -4.68 2.47 -5.16
CA TYR A 169 -5.62 3.56 -5.34
C TYR A 169 -4.89 4.88 -5.58
N SER A 170 -5.17 5.49 -6.72
CA SER A 170 -4.56 6.74 -7.17
C SER A 170 -5.49 7.48 -8.12
N LEU A 171 -5.12 8.65 -8.58
CA LEU A 171 -5.86 9.42 -9.60
C LEU A 171 -6.18 8.60 -10.88
N VAL A 172 -5.37 7.59 -11.21
CA VAL A 172 -5.51 6.77 -12.42
C VAL A 172 -5.76 5.29 -12.16
N HIS A 173 -5.76 4.85 -10.91
CA HIS A 173 -6.11 3.49 -10.50
C HIS A 173 -7.28 3.58 -9.53
N ARG A 174 -8.49 3.60 -10.04
CA ARG A 174 -9.74 3.81 -9.27
C ARG A 174 -10.64 2.60 -9.27
N ASP A 175 -10.61 1.84 -10.36
CA ASP A 175 -11.60 0.83 -10.73
C ASP A 175 -11.90 -0.16 -9.59
N VAL A 176 -10.88 -0.51 -8.80
CA VAL A 176 -11.04 -1.47 -7.70
C VAL A 176 -11.68 -0.81 -6.48
N VAL A 177 -11.15 0.35 -6.02
CA VAL A 177 -11.61 0.98 -4.78
C VAL A 177 -12.91 1.76 -4.96
N GLU A 178 -13.26 2.15 -6.19
CA GLU A 178 -14.52 2.83 -6.52
C GLU A 178 -15.59 1.85 -7.07
N ASP A 179 -15.30 0.53 -7.10
CA ASP A 179 -16.28 -0.48 -7.45
C ASP A 179 -17.33 -0.69 -6.35
N ASP A 180 -18.58 -0.48 -6.68
CA ASP A 180 -19.72 -0.57 -5.75
C ASP A 180 -19.86 -1.95 -5.08
N HIS A 181 -19.49 -3.04 -5.77
CA HIS A 181 -19.59 -4.39 -5.20
C HIS A 181 -18.52 -4.59 -4.13
N LEU A 182 -17.29 -4.13 -4.42
CA LEU A 182 -16.19 -4.23 -3.46
C LEU A 182 -16.45 -3.32 -2.24
N ILE A 183 -16.89 -2.07 -2.44
CA ILE A 183 -17.22 -1.15 -1.34
C ILE A 183 -18.29 -1.77 -0.43
N ARG A 184 -19.34 -2.36 -0.99
CA ARG A 184 -20.37 -3.05 -0.18
C ARG A 184 -19.82 -4.26 0.54
N ALA A 185 -18.94 -5.03 -0.09
CA ALA A 185 -18.30 -6.18 0.54
C ALA A 185 -17.42 -5.76 1.73
N LEU A 186 -16.58 -4.73 1.54
CA LEU A 186 -15.73 -4.18 2.60
C LEU A 186 -16.53 -3.61 3.76
N ALA A 187 -17.62 -2.87 3.46
CA ALA A 187 -18.51 -2.33 4.47
C ALA A 187 -19.21 -3.44 5.28
N ALA A 188 -19.69 -4.49 4.61
CA ALA A 188 -20.31 -5.64 5.25
C ALA A 188 -19.34 -6.42 6.15
N ALA A 189 -18.07 -6.49 5.76
CA ALA A 189 -16.98 -7.11 6.50
C ALA A 189 -16.38 -6.20 7.59
N ASN A 190 -16.80 -4.93 7.68
CA ASN A 190 -16.18 -3.89 8.51
C ASN A 190 -14.68 -3.74 8.24
N THR A 191 -14.29 -3.83 6.99
CA THR A 191 -12.89 -3.81 6.51
C THR A 191 -12.54 -2.44 5.96
N GLY A 192 -11.51 -1.80 6.49
CA GLY A 192 -11.02 -0.51 5.99
C GLY A 192 -10.04 -0.69 4.81
N VAL A 193 -9.99 0.28 3.88
CA VAL A 193 -9.01 0.28 2.81
C VAL A 193 -7.68 0.87 3.28
N VAL A 194 -6.60 0.15 3.01
CA VAL A 194 -5.24 0.68 3.03
C VAL A 194 -4.83 0.93 1.59
N ALA A 195 -4.86 2.21 1.20
CA ALA A 195 -4.51 2.61 -0.16
C ALA A 195 -3.00 2.49 -0.40
N SER A 196 -2.60 1.96 -1.53
CA SER A 196 -1.21 1.83 -1.96
C SER A 196 -1.01 2.41 -3.36
N TYR A 197 0.25 2.57 -3.76
CA TYR A 197 0.63 3.01 -5.12
C TYR A 197 0.05 4.37 -5.55
N ALA A 198 -0.27 5.26 -4.60
CA ALA A 198 -0.95 6.53 -4.83
C ALA A 198 -0.19 7.51 -5.74
N LEU A 199 1.14 7.45 -5.77
CA LEU A 199 1.98 8.28 -6.64
C LEU A 199 2.36 7.60 -7.97
N VAL A 200 1.91 6.36 -8.21
CA VAL A 200 2.27 5.55 -9.38
C VAL A 200 3.80 5.53 -9.59
N GLY A 201 4.52 5.11 -8.53
CA GLY A 201 6.00 5.12 -8.55
C GLY A 201 6.64 6.50 -8.67
N GLY A 202 5.89 7.56 -8.41
CA GLY A 202 6.32 8.95 -8.52
C GLY A 202 5.95 9.61 -9.86
N VAL A 203 5.25 8.92 -10.76
CA VAL A 203 4.86 9.48 -12.06
C VAL A 203 3.93 10.68 -11.88
N LEU A 204 2.95 10.59 -10.97
CA LEU A 204 2.01 11.68 -10.69
C LEU A 204 2.65 12.95 -10.09
N THR A 205 3.92 12.90 -9.68
CA THR A 205 4.61 14.11 -9.20
C THR A 205 5.14 15.01 -10.31
N GLY A 206 5.10 14.56 -11.56
CA GLY A 206 5.67 15.28 -12.71
C GLY A 206 7.20 15.26 -12.78
N LYS A 207 7.89 14.59 -11.87
CA LYS A 207 9.36 14.60 -11.77
C LYS A 207 10.06 14.08 -13.02
N TYR A 208 9.44 13.16 -13.76
CA TYR A 208 10.03 12.57 -14.96
C TYR A 208 10.02 13.54 -16.15
N ASP A 209 9.06 14.46 -16.25
CA ASP A 209 9.07 15.55 -17.23
C ASP A 209 10.27 16.49 -17.01
N ALA A 210 10.76 16.61 -15.78
CA ALA A 210 11.96 17.36 -15.41
C ALA A 210 13.27 16.54 -15.54
N GLY A 211 13.22 15.31 -16.06
CA GLY A 211 14.38 14.44 -16.23
C GLY A 211 14.94 13.85 -14.94
N ALA A 212 14.16 13.79 -13.88
CA ALA A 212 14.61 13.20 -12.62
C ALA A 212 14.62 11.67 -12.64
N ASP A 213 15.61 11.08 -12.00
CA ASP A 213 15.66 9.63 -11.78
C ASP A 213 14.54 9.13 -10.84
N GLY A 214 14.17 7.87 -11.01
CA GLY A 214 13.16 7.26 -10.17
C GLY A 214 12.87 5.80 -10.49
N ARG A 215 11.74 5.29 -9.97
CA ARG A 215 11.32 3.89 -10.15
C ARG A 215 10.94 3.54 -11.59
N HIS A 216 10.59 4.54 -12.39
CA HIS A 216 10.13 4.39 -13.77
C HIS A 216 10.89 5.36 -14.69
N PRO A 217 12.18 5.12 -14.96
CA PRO A 217 12.94 5.97 -15.88
C PRO A 217 12.35 6.00 -17.30
N GLU A 218 11.59 4.95 -17.65
CA GLU A 218 10.86 4.80 -18.92
C GLU A 218 9.48 5.47 -18.94
N ALA A 219 9.08 6.18 -17.85
CA ALA A 219 7.71 6.66 -17.67
C ALA A 219 7.13 7.45 -18.86
N LEU A 220 7.95 8.25 -19.50
CA LEU A 220 7.52 9.09 -20.63
C LEU A 220 7.31 8.31 -21.94
N THR A 221 7.87 7.11 -22.04
CA THR A 221 7.83 6.26 -23.26
C THR A 221 7.03 4.98 -23.07
N GLU A 222 6.67 4.64 -21.82
CA GLU A 222 5.93 3.43 -21.49
C GLU A 222 4.41 3.64 -21.66
N PRO A 223 3.77 2.97 -22.64
CA PRO A 223 2.34 3.19 -22.92
C PRO A 223 1.41 2.97 -21.72
N ARG A 224 1.71 2.01 -20.85
CA ARG A 224 0.90 1.73 -19.64
C ARG A 224 0.92 2.87 -18.62
N LEU A 225 1.91 3.78 -18.70
CA LEU A 225 2.04 4.94 -17.81
C LEU A 225 1.53 6.24 -18.45
N ALA A 226 1.08 6.21 -19.71
CA ALA A 226 0.66 7.41 -20.44
C ALA A 226 -0.46 8.18 -19.72
N ALA A 227 -1.46 7.48 -19.19
CA ALA A 227 -2.55 8.09 -18.42
C ALA A 227 -2.03 8.77 -17.14
N ALA A 228 -1.09 8.13 -16.43
CA ALA A 228 -0.50 8.69 -15.22
C ALA A 228 0.39 9.91 -15.53
N VAL A 229 1.11 9.90 -16.65
CA VAL A 229 1.90 11.06 -17.11
C VAL A 229 0.98 12.23 -17.44
N ALA A 230 -0.12 12.01 -18.18
CA ALA A 230 -1.10 13.03 -18.49
C ALA A 230 -1.73 13.61 -17.21
N ALA A 231 -2.22 12.75 -16.32
CA ALA A 231 -2.77 13.15 -15.03
C ALA A 231 -1.75 13.91 -14.15
N GLY A 232 -0.48 13.52 -14.18
CA GLY A 232 0.59 14.23 -13.48
C GLY A 232 0.80 15.67 -13.97
N ARG A 233 0.67 15.92 -15.28
CA ARG A 233 0.75 17.26 -15.85
C ARG A 233 -0.43 18.14 -15.45
N GLU A 234 -1.65 17.60 -15.51
CA GLU A 234 -2.86 18.30 -15.05
C GLU A 234 -2.77 18.60 -13.54
N LEU A 235 -2.30 17.63 -12.76
CA LEU A 235 -2.09 17.78 -11.33
C LEU A 235 -1.06 18.87 -11.01
N ALA A 236 0.04 18.94 -11.78
CA ALA A 236 1.06 19.98 -11.62
C ALA A 236 0.50 21.39 -11.88
N ALA A 237 -0.40 21.55 -12.85
CA ALA A 237 -1.08 22.82 -13.11
C ALA A 237 -1.96 23.22 -11.92
N LEU A 238 -2.79 22.31 -11.40
CA LEU A 238 -3.63 22.56 -10.23
C LEU A 238 -2.78 22.86 -8.98
N ALA A 239 -1.68 22.14 -8.79
CA ALA A 239 -0.74 22.34 -7.68
C ALA A 239 -0.11 23.74 -7.70
N ALA A 240 0.25 24.23 -8.88
CA ALA A 240 0.80 25.58 -9.06
C ALA A 240 -0.23 26.66 -8.70
N GLU A 241 -1.49 26.51 -9.10
CA GLU A 241 -2.57 27.42 -8.72
C GLU A 241 -2.77 27.48 -7.19
N LEU A 242 -2.63 26.35 -6.53
CA LEU A 242 -2.83 26.22 -5.08
C LEU A 242 -1.57 26.47 -4.26
N ASN A 243 -0.44 26.76 -4.93
CA ASN A 243 0.87 26.90 -4.30
C ASN A 243 1.21 25.73 -3.35
N THR A 244 0.97 24.49 -3.83
CA THR A 244 1.20 23.25 -3.08
C THR A 244 1.98 22.24 -3.94
N PRO A 245 2.76 21.32 -3.34
CA PRO A 245 3.45 20.28 -4.11
C PRO A 245 2.47 19.32 -4.81
N PRO A 246 2.68 18.94 -6.09
CA PRO A 246 1.85 17.94 -6.77
C PRO A 246 1.71 16.62 -6.02
N ALA A 247 2.80 16.17 -5.37
CA ALA A 247 2.79 14.95 -4.56
C ALA A 247 1.77 15.02 -3.43
N ALA A 248 1.63 16.18 -2.75
CA ALA A 248 0.69 16.35 -1.64
C ALA A 248 -0.77 16.26 -2.14
N LEU A 249 -1.09 16.84 -3.30
CA LEU A 249 -2.41 16.68 -3.92
C LEU A 249 -2.69 15.25 -4.37
N ALA A 250 -1.69 14.57 -4.99
CA ALA A 250 -1.85 13.18 -5.38
C ALA A 250 -2.12 12.25 -4.18
N LEU A 251 -1.48 12.52 -3.04
CA LEU A 251 -1.71 11.78 -1.80
C LEU A 251 -3.03 12.18 -1.11
N ALA A 252 -3.48 13.42 -1.26
CA ALA A 252 -4.75 13.87 -0.72
C ALA A 252 -5.93 13.16 -1.41
N PHE A 253 -5.83 12.88 -2.71
CA PHE A 253 -6.91 12.25 -3.47
C PHE A 253 -7.44 10.95 -2.84
N PRO A 254 -6.64 9.91 -2.55
CA PRO A 254 -7.14 8.71 -1.89
C PRO A 254 -7.73 8.99 -0.50
N LEU A 255 -7.14 9.92 0.23
CA LEU A 255 -7.57 10.27 1.59
C LEU A 255 -8.90 11.03 1.66
N LEU A 256 -9.37 11.60 0.53
CA LEU A 256 -10.72 12.17 0.40
C LEU A 256 -11.81 11.10 0.34
N ASN A 257 -11.46 9.84 0.06
CA ASN A 257 -12.42 8.76 0.07
C ASN A 257 -12.58 8.20 1.49
N PRO A 258 -13.78 8.23 2.09
CA PRO A 258 -14.00 7.83 3.49
C PRO A 258 -13.73 6.34 3.76
N VAL A 259 -13.69 5.48 2.74
CA VAL A 259 -13.35 4.07 2.94
C VAL A 259 -11.84 3.86 3.20
N VAL A 260 -11.00 4.87 2.88
CA VAL A 260 -9.55 4.81 3.07
C VAL A 260 -9.19 5.11 4.52
N ALA A 261 -8.84 4.07 5.25
CA ALA A 261 -8.41 4.16 6.64
C ALA A 261 -6.95 4.63 6.76
N SER A 262 -6.09 4.21 5.82
CA SER A 262 -4.69 4.59 5.78
C SER A 262 -4.17 4.59 4.34
N LEU A 263 -3.11 5.37 4.10
CA LEU A 263 -2.44 5.49 2.81
C LEU A 263 -0.95 5.19 2.96
N LEU A 264 -0.44 4.22 2.20
CA LEU A 264 0.98 3.91 2.16
C LEU A 264 1.73 4.88 1.27
N THR A 265 2.80 5.44 1.81
CA THR A 265 3.73 6.32 1.11
C THR A 265 5.13 5.74 1.11
N GLY A 266 5.93 6.07 0.10
CA GLY A 266 7.36 5.77 0.07
C GLY A 266 8.17 7.03 0.31
N ALA A 267 9.31 6.91 0.99
CA ALA A 267 10.28 7.99 1.16
C ALA A 267 11.70 7.42 1.11
N THR A 268 12.58 8.10 0.38
CA THR A 268 14.02 7.79 0.31
C THR A 268 14.86 8.85 1.03
N ARG A 269 14.22 9.91 1.52
CA ARG A 269 14.84 11.00 2.29
C ARG A 269 13.86 11.53 3.33
N PRO A 270 14.34 12.03 4.50
CA PRO A 270 13.50 12.59 5.57
C PRO A 270 12.53 13.69 5.11
N GLU A 271 12.98 14.56 4.20
CA GLU A 271 12.17 15.68 3.69
C GLU A 271 10.91 15.20 2.97
N GLN A 272 10.96 14.01 2.34
CA GLN A 272 9.78 13.41 1.69
C GLN A 272 8.75 12.92 2.70
N VAL A 273 9.18 12.44 3.87
CA VAL A 273 8.25 12.09 4.96
C VAL A 273 7.46 13.33 5.37
N HIS A 274 8.14 14.43 5.65
CA HIS A 274 7.50 15.68 6.04
C HIS A 274 6.62 16.27 4.92
N ALA A 275 7.07 16.20 3.67
CA ALA A 275 6.29 16.66 2.53
C ALA A 275 5.00 15.85 2.32
N ASN A 276 5.04 14.53 2.56
CA ASN A 276 3.88 13.67 2.44
C ASN A 276 2.79 14.01 3.48
N LEU A 277 3.17 14.49 4.67
CA LEU A 277 2.22 14.90 5.70
C LEU A 277 1.34 16.09 5.28
N ALA A 278 1.79 16.91 4.34
CA ALA A 278 0.99 18.01 3.81
C ALA A 278 -0.35 17.53 3.22
N ALA A 279 -0.41 16.27 2.75
CA ALA A 279 -1.65 15.68 2.25
C ALA A 279 -2.75 15.62 3.33
N LEU A 280 -2.40 15.38 4.60
CA LEU A 280 -3.37 15.36 5.70
C LEU A 280 -4.01 16.72 5.93
N THR A 281 -3.21 17.77 5.92
CA THR A 281 -3.71 19.15 6.04
C THR A 281 -4.58 19.54 4.84
N LEU A 282 -4.17 19.13 3.63
CA LEU A 282 -4.96 19.39 2.42
C LEU A 282 -6.35 18.77 2.51
N VAL A 283 -6.47 17.52 2.94
CA VAL A 283 -7.77 16.84 3.08
C VAL A 283 -8.74 17.61 3.99
N GLU A 284 -8.21 18.30 5.00
CA GLU A 284 -9.04 19.09 5.94
C GLU A 284 -9.38 20.49 5.42
N THR A 285 -8.58 21.02 4.49
CA THR A 285 -8.68 22.44 4.05
C THR A 285 -9.14 22.64 2.62
N LEU A 286 -9.10 21.59 1.77
CA LEU A 286 -9.60 21.68 0.40
C LEU A 286 -11.11 21.95 0.38
N ASP A 287 -11.50 23.00 -0.34
CA ASP A 287 -12.92 23.21 -0.63
C ASP A 287 -13.45 22.18 -1.64
N GLU A 288 -14.79 22.03 -1.69
CA GLU A 288 -15.43 21.03 -2.56
C GLU A 288 -15.16 21.28 -4.04
N SER A 289 -14.96 22.52 -4.47
CA SER A 289 -14.67 22.84 -5.87
C SER A 289 -13.30 22.33 -6.28
N VAL A 290 -12.31 22.51 -5.42
CA VAL A 290 -10.95 21.98 -5.63
C VAL A 290 -10.94 20.45 -5.52
N ALA A 291 -11.65 19.89 -4.56
CA ALA A 291 -11.80 18.45 -4.43
C ALA A 291 -12.45 17.82 -5.68
N ALA A 292 -13.47 18.47 -6.26
CA ALA A 292 -14.10 18.02 -7.50
C ALA A 292 -13.14 18.11 -8.69
N ARG A 293 -12.36 19.19 -8.81
CA ARG A 293 -11.30 19.32 -9.84
C ARG A 293 -10.25 18.23 -9.68
N LEU A 294 -9.81 17.96 -8.44
CA LEU A 294 -8.85 16.90 -8.17
C LEU A 294 -9.39 15.53 -8.57
N ARG A 295 -10.68 15.26 -8.26
CA ARG A 295 -11.34 14.02 -8.69
C ARG A 295 -11.52 13.89 -10.19
N SER A 296 -11.57 14.97 -10.95
CA SER A 296 -11.66 14.92 -12.42
C SER A 296 -10.35 14.56 -13.10
N ILE A 297 -9.20 14.80 -12.47
CA ILE A 297 -7.89 14.48 -13.01
C ILE A 297 -7.74 12.96 -13.10
N GLY A 298 -7.41 12.45 -14.29
CA GLY A 298 -7.19 11.01 -14.53
C GLY A 298 -8.46 10.15 -14.39
N ALA A 299 -9.64 10.77 -14.24
CA ALA A 299 -10.89 10.02 -14.28
C ALA A 299 -11.04 9.33 -15.64
N PRO A 300 -11.62 8.11 -15.69
CA PRO A 300 -11.99 7.50 -16.95
C PRO A 300 -12.86 8.47 -17.74
N SER A 301 -12.49 8.74 -19.00
CA SER A 301 -13.35 9.52 -19.87
C SER A 301 -14.60 8.70 -20.16
N ASP A 302 -15.79 9.30 -20.07
CA ASP A 302 -17.10 8.71 -20.44
C ASP A 302 -17.23 8.42 -21.96
N VAL A 303 -16.10 8.15 -22.64
CA VAL A 303 -16.08 7.89 -24.07
C VAL A 303 -16.13 6.39 -24.32
N GLU A 304 -17.36 6.00 -24.72
CA GLU A 304 -17.68 4.80 -25.52
C GLU A 304 -17.66 3.41 -24.85
N THR A 305 -18.75 3.11 -24.12
CA THR A 305 -19.34 1.77 -24.20
C THR A 305 -20.31 1.72 -25.40
N THR A 306 -19.82 1.98 -26.61
CA THR A 306 -20.53 1.55 -27.82
C THR A 306 -20.01 0.18 -28.17
N VAL A 307 -20.53 -0.83 -27.46
CA VAL A 307 -20.45 -2.21 -27.92
C VAL A 307 -21.24 -2.30 -29.21
N THR A 308 -20.53 -2.31 -30.31
CA THR A 308 -21.10 -2.72 -31.59
C THR A 308 -21.44 -4.20 -31.49
N ALA A 309 -22.73 -4.49 -31.26
CA ALA A 309 -23.27 -5.82 -31.52
C ALA A 309 -23.18 -6.06 -33.02
N GLN A 310 -22.35 -7.01 -33.46
CA GLN A 310 -22.48 -7.79 -34.67
C GLN A 310 -22.03 -9.23 -34.39
#